data_a1f8c23ec9b678a9e73d5b20f2feeddd
#
_entry.id   a1f8c23ec9b678a9e73d5b20f2feeddd
#
_cell.length_a   1.000
_cell.length_b   1.000
_cell.length_c   1.000
_cell.angle_alpha   90.00
_cell.angle_beta   90.00
_cell.angle_gamma   90.00
#
_symmetry.space_group_name_H-M   'P 1'
#
loop_
_entity.id
_entity.type
_entity.pdbx_description
1 polymer ?
#
loop_
_entity_poly.entity_id
_entity_poly.type
_entity_poly.pdbx_seq_one_letter_code
_entity_poly.pdbx_strand_id
1 'polypeptide(L)'
;ELTGQPQEALLAANDLLKEPKLSPEIMSEARYVRAKAYISLKQENKALADLKEISKDTRTIHGAEAKYLLAQLYYDNKDDKNAETVLMNFIENGTPHQYWLARGFILLADIYIRQGDDFQARQYLTSLQNNYKGDDEIAAMIEDRLGKLKK
;
A
#
# COMPACT_ATOMS: atom_id res chain seq x y z
N GLU A 1 -4.15 14.91 -11.16
CA GLU A 1 -2.75 15.24 -11.26
C GLU A 1 -2.37 15.60 -12.68
N LEU A 2 -1.71 16.70 -12.84
CA LEU A 2 -1.33 17.19 -14.17
C LEU A 2 -0.03 16.54 -14.62
N THR A 3 0.07 16.33 -15.95
CA THR A 3 1.30 15.81 -16.53
C THR A 3 2.45 16.78 -16.26
N GLY A 4 3.63 16.23 -15.98
CA GLY A 4 4.81 17.01 -15.65
C GLY A 4 4.97 17.29 -14.17
N GLN A 5 3.89 17.24 -13.40
CA GLN A 5 3.97 17.52 -11.97
C GLN A 5 4.73 16.45 -11.18
N PRO A 6 4.67 15.15 -11.54
CA PRO A 6 5.48 14.17 -10.81
C PRO A 6 6.97 14.47 -10.89
N GLN A 7 7.46 14.91 -12.06
CA GLN A 7 8.88 15.24 -12.21
C GLN A 7 9.26 16.44 -11.35
N GLU A 8 8.43 17.46 -11.35
CA GLU A 8 8.67 18.66 -10.53
C GLU A 8 8.59 18.32 -9.04
N ALA A 9 7.62 17.50 -8.66
CA ALA A 9 7.47 17.08 -7.27
C ALA A 9 8.70 16.29 -6.81
N LEU A 10 9.24 15.44 -7.69
CA LEU A 10 10.42 14.66 -7.37
C LEU A 10 11.62 15.55 -7.12
N LEU A 11 11.83 16.54 -7.98
CA LEU A 11 12.95 17.47 -7.82
C LEU A 11 12.81 18.28 -6.53
N ALA A 12 11.61 18.76 -6.24
CA ALA A 12 11.38 19.55 -5.04
C ALA A 12 11.57 18.71 -3.78
N ALA A 13 11.09 17.47 -3.78
CA ALA A 13 11.25 16.59 -2.63
C ALA A 13 12.73 16.27 -2.40
N ASN A 14 13.47 15.99 -3.47
CA ASN A 14 14.89 15.70 -3.36
C ASN A 14 15.65 16.90 -2.80
N ASP A 15 15.31 18.10 -3.25
CA ASP A 15 15.96 19.31 -2.75
C ASP A 15 15.67 19.50 -1.27
N LEU A 16 14.42 19.34 -0.88
CA LEU A 16 14.01 19.48 0.52
C LEU A 16 14.73 18.49 1.40
N LEU A 17 14.84 17.22 0.97
CA LEU A 17 15.48 16.18 1.76
C LEU A 17 16.98 16.37 1.94
N LYS A 18 17.59 17.32 1.22
CA LYS A 18 18.99 17.67 1.43
C LYS A 18 19.18 18.66 2.59
N GLU A 19 18.09 19.27 3.07
CA GLU A 19 18.21 20.23 4.16
C GLU A 19 18.62 19.54 5.46
N PRO A 20 19.56 20.13 6.22
CA PRO A 20 20.16 19.40 7.34
C PRO A 20 19.29 19.27 8.60
N LYS A 21 18.28 20.09 8.77
CA LYS A 21 17.55 20.12 10.05
C LYS A 21 16.04 20.07 9.83
N LEU A 22 15.60 19.09 9.05
CA LEU A 22 14.17 18.92 8.83
C LEU A 22 13.52 18.29 10.05
N SER A 23 12.29 18.75 10.36
CA SER A 23 11.49 18.07 11.35
C SER A 23 11.09 16.69 10.83
N PRO A 24 10.82 15.73 11.72
CA PRO A 24 10.37 14.41 11.27
C PRO A 24 9.13 14.47 10.40
N GLU A 25 8.21 15.39 10.69
CA GLU A 25 6.97 15.53 9.92
C GLU A 25 7.26 15.99 8.49
N ILE A 26 8.13 16.99 8.34
CA ILE A 26 8.47 17.50 7.02
C ILE A 26 9.24 16.44 6.23
N MET A 27 10.14 15.72 6.91
CA MET A 27 10.91 14.66 6.26
C MET A 27 9.99 13.56 5.77
N SER A 28 9.02 13.16 6.59
CA SER A 28 8.06 12.13 6.21
C SER A 28 7.22 12.59 5.02
N GLU A 29 6.76 13.83 5.04
CA GLU A 29 5.97 14.37 3.93
C GLU A 29 6.78 14.40 2.64
N ALA A 30 8.04 14.83 2.72
CA ALA A 30 8.89 14.88 1.54
C ALA A 30 9.15 13.48 0.97
N ARG A 31 9.34 12.50 1.85
CA ARG A 31 9.52 11.11 1.41
C ARG A 31 8.25 10.58 0.73
N TYR A 32 7.08 10.93 1.29
CA TYR A 32 5.82 10.52 0.70
C TYR A 32 5.67 11.11 -0.71
N VAL A 33 5.94 12.39 -0.85
CA VAL A 33 5.86 13.06 -2.16
C VAL A 33 6.82 12.38 -3.14
N ARG A 34 8.05 12.10 -2.69
CA ARG A 34 9.04 11.47 -3.56
C ARG A 34 8.61 10.08 -4.00
N ALA A 35 8.10 9.28 -3.06
CA ALA A 35 7.65 7.94 -3.39
C ALA A 35 6.50 7.96 -4.38
N LYS A 36 5.51 8.84 -4.17
CA LYS A 36 4.39 8.96 -5.09
C LYS A 36 4.84 9.44 -6.47
N ALA A 37 5.81 10.34 -6.50
CA ALA A 37 6.35 10.82 -7.78
C ALA A 37 7.04 9.69 -8.55
N TYR A 38 7.85 8.88 -7.86
CA TYR A 38 8.49 7.74 -8.51
C TYR A 38 7.46 6.77 -9.07
N ILE A 39 6.39 6.51 -8.31
CA ILE A 39 5.34 5.61 -8.78
C ILE A 39 4.65 6.18 -10.01
N SER A 40 4.33 7.48 -10.00
CA SER A 40 3.71 8.14 -11.15
C SER A 40 4.58 8.12 -12.38
N LEU A 41 5.90 8.16 -12.18
CA LEU A 41 6.86 8.15 -13.29
C LEU A 41 7.22 6.73 -13.74
N LYS A 42 6.53 5.72 -13.22
CA LYS A 42 6.77 4.31 -13.55
C LYS A 42 8.17 3.86 -13.12
N GLN A 43 8.67 4.43 -12.05
CA GLN A 43 9.95 4.06 -11.46
C GLN A 43 9.70 3.52 -10.05
N GLU A 44 8.76 2.59 -9.96
CA GLU A 44 8.24 2.11 -8.67
C GLU A 44 9.32 1.58 -7.74
N ASN A 45 10.34 0.90 -8.29
CA ASN A 45 11.36 0.32 -7.42
C ASN A 45 12.19 1.37 -6.70
N LYS A 46 12.23 2.59 -7.22
CA LYS A 46 12.94 3.68 -6.55
C LYS A 46 12.18 4.21 -5.34
N ALA A 47 10.89 3.88 -5.23
CA ALA A 47 10.08 4.28 -4.08
C ALA A 47 10.28 3.37 -2.87
N LEU A 48 10.96 2.24 -3.03
CA LEU A 48 11.03 1.21 -1.99
C LEU A 48 11.54 1.74 -0.65
N ALA A 49 12.66 2.45 -0.67
CA ALA A 49 13.27 2.94 0.58
C ALA A 49 12.35 3.91 1.30
N ASP A 50 11.72 4.84 0.56
CA ASP A 50 10.81 5.81 1.17
C ASP A 50 9.58 5.11 1.73
N LEU A 51 9.03 4.15 0.98
CA LEU A 51 7.85 3.42 1.45
C LEU A 51 8.15 2.65 2.72
N LYS A 52 9.32 2.02 2.79
CA LYS A 52 9.72 1.31 4.01
C LYS A 52 9.78 2.25 5.20
N GLU A 53 10.33 3.43 5.01
CA GLU A 53 10.51 4.36 6.12
C GLU A 53 9.16 4.92 6.57
N ILE A 54 8.32 5.37 5.63
CA ILE A 54 7.03 5.96 5.98
C ILE A 54 6.11 4.94 6.62
N SER A 55 6.14 3.70 6.15
CA SER A 55 5.22 2.67 6.62
C SER A 55 5.52 2.18 8.02
N LYS A 56 6.57 2.66 8.66
CA LYS A 56 6.87 2.29 10.04
C LYS A 56 5.81 2.80 11.00
N ASP A 57 5.06 3.84 10.63
CA ASP A 57 4.03 4.40 11.50
C ASP A 57 2.69 4.42 10.75
N THR A 58 1.91 3.35 10.93
CA THR A 58 0.62 3.21 10.25
C THR A 58 -0.52 3.94 10.98
N ARG A 59 -0.20 4.69 12.02
CA ARG A 59 -1.21 5.57 12.65
C ARG A 59 -1.51 6.77 11.78
N THR A 60 -0.58 7.17 10.92
CA THR A 60 -0.80 8.27 9.98
C THR A 60 -1.41 7.72 8.70
N ILE A 61 -2.15 8.59 7.99
CA ILE A 61 -2.76 8.17 6.73
C ILE A 61 -1.69 7.85 5.69
N HIS A 62 -0.63 8.63 5.62
CA HIS A 62 0.45 8.38 4.67
C HIS A 62 1.19 7.08 5.02
N GLY A 63 1.36 6.80 6.31
CA GLY A 63 1.98 5.55 6.74
C GLY A 63 1.16 4.34 6.36
N ALA A 64 -0.17 4.43 6.55
CA ALA A 64 -1.06 3.34 6.17
C ALA A 64 -1.05 3.12 4.67
N GLU A 65 -1.14 4.20 3.89
CA GLU A 65 -1.07 4.09 2.44
C GLU A 65 0.27 3.51 2.00
N ALA A 66 1.37 3.98 2.60
CA ALA A 66 2.70 3.51 2.25
C ALA A 66 2.86 2.02 2.55
N LYS A 67 2.25 1.54 3.63
CA LYS A 67 2.30 0.12 3.97
C LYS A 67 1.66 -0.71 2.87
N TYR A 68 0.47 -0.28 2.41
CA TYR A 68 -0.18 -0.94 1.30
C TYR A 68 0.66 -0.88 0.03
N LEU A 69 1.19 0.31 -0.29
CA LEU A 69 1.97 0.48 -1.52
C LEU A 69 3.25 -0.35 -1.49
N LEU A 70 3.86 -0.49 -0.33
CA LEU A 70 5.05 -1.34 -0.17
C LEU A 70 4.72 -2.79 -0.52
N ALA A 71 3.61 -3.28 0.02
CA ALA A 71 3.17 -4.64 -0.28
C ALA A 71 2.85 -4.80 -1.77
N GLN A 72 2.18 -3.80 -2.35
CA GLN A 72 1.84 -3.83 -3.78
C GLN A 72 3.11 -3.91 -4.64
N LEU A 73 4.13 -3.15 -4.25
CA LEU A 73 5.39 -3.16 -4.98
C LEU A 73 6.03 -4.55 -4.96
N TYR A 74 6.06 -5.17 -3.78
CA TYR A 74 6.58 -6.54 -3.69
C TYR A 74 5.75 -7.50 -4.54
N TYR A 75 4.42 -7.38 -4.47
CA TYR A 75 3.52 -8.24 -5.23
C TYR A 75 3.77 -8.09 -6.74
N ASP A 76 3.91 -6.86 -7.20
CA ASP A 76 4.15 -6.59 -8.62
C ASP A 76 5.49 -7.17 -9.08
N ASN A 77 6.46 -7.26 -8.18
CA ASN A 77 7.77 -7.83 -8.48
C ASN A 77 7.82 -9.34 -8.27
N LYS A 78 6.66 -9.98 -8.05
CA LYS A 78 6.55 -11.42 -7.84
C LYS A 78 7.20 -11.87 -6.54
N ASP A 79 7.38 -10.97 -5.60
CA ASP A 79 7.96 -11.27 -4.30
C ASP A 79 6.84 -11.46 -3.29
N ASP A 80 6.13 -12.59 -3.43
CA ASP A 80 4.97 -12.87 -2.60
C ASP A 80 5.32 -12.99 -1.12
N LYS A 81 6.50 -13.51 -0.82
CA LYS A 81 6.91 -13.72 0.57
C LYS A 81 7.01 -12.38 1.31
N ASN A 82 7.70 -11.40 0.73
CA ASN A 82 7.82 -10.10 1.38
C ASN A 82 6.49 -9.36 1.37
N ALA A 83 5.71 -9.49 0.30
CA ALA A 83 4.39 -8.87 0.25
C ALA A 83 3.51 -9.40 1.38
N GLU A 84 3.49 -10.71 1.58
CA GLU A 84 2.69 -11.33 2.63
C GLU A 84 3.16 -10.89 4.01
N THR A 85 4.48 -10.85 4.23
CA THR A 85 5.03 -10.43 5.50
C THR A 85 4.60 -9.01 5.86
N VAL A 86 4.65 -8.10 4.89
CA VAL A 86 4.25 -6.71 5.10
C VAL A 86 2.78 -6.63 5.46
N LEU A 87 1.94 -7.39 4.73
CA LEU A 87 0.50 -7.33 4.96
C LEU A 87 0.08 -7.98 6.27
N MET A 88 0.70 -9.09 6.64
CA MET A 88 0.41 -9.71 7.93
C MET A 88 0.78 -8.78 9.07
N ASN A 89 1.92 -8.10 8.95
CA ASN A 89 2.31 -7.11 9.93
C ASN A 89 1.31 -5.95 10.01
N PHE A 90 0.82 -5.51 8.85
CA PHE A 90 -0.17 -4.43 8.77
C PHE A 90 -1.45 -4.83 9.51
N ILE A 91 -1.94 -6.03 9.25
CA ILE A 91 -3.16 -6.53 9.87
C ILE A 91 -2.96 -6.67 11.39
N GLU A 92 -1.81 -7.20 11.79
CA GLU A 92 -1.52 -7.46 13.19
C GLU A 92 -1.42 -6.16 14.00
N ASN A 93 -0.73 -5.16 13.47
CA ASN A 93 -0.55 -3.89 14.16
C ASN A 93 -1.75 -2.95 14.00
N GLY A 94 -2.47 -3.09 12.89
CA GLY A 94 -3.65 -2.31 12.65
C GLY A 94 -3.37 -0.87 12.27
N THR A 95 -4.44 -0.14 12.03
CA THR A 95 -4.40 1.27 11.67
C THR A 95 -5.80 1.84 11.83
N PRO A 96 -5.93 3.15 12.19
CA PRO A 96 -7.25 3.78 12.17
C PRO A 96 -7.75 4.05 10.74
N HIS A 97 -6.88 3.94 9.74
CA HIS A 97 -7.23 4.24 8.34
C HIS A 97 -7.74 2.98 7.65
N GLN A 98 -9.00 2.66 7.88
CA GLN A 98 -9.58 1.38 7.51
C GLN A 98 -9.60 1.13 6.01
N TYR A 99 -9.69 2.18 5.19
CA TYR A 99 -9.65 2.00 3.75
C TYR A 99 -8.34 1.32 3.31
N TRP A 100 -7.22 1.79 3.83
CA TRP A 100 -5.92 1.22 3.42
C TRP A 100 -5.74 -0.20 3.95
N LEU A 101 -6.26 -0.46 5.17
CA LEU A 101 -6.24 -1.81 5.70
C LEU A 101 -7.09 -2.75 4.83
N ALA A 102 -8.26 -2.27 4.39
CA ALA A 102 -9.12 -3.05 3.49
C ALA A 102 -8.40 -3.37 2.19
N ARG A 103 -7.70 -2.39 1.60
CA ARG A 103 -6.91 -2.63 0.40
C ARG A 103 -5.84 -3.69 0.67
N GLY A 104 -5.27 -3.67 1.87
CA GLY A 104 -4.30 -4.69 2.28
C GLY A 104 -4.88 -6.08 2.33
N PHE A 105 -6.08 -6.22 2.89
CA PHE A 105 -6.77 -7.51 2.93
C PHE A 105 -6.99 -8.05 1.52
N ILE A 106 -7.43 -7.18 0.61
CA ILE A 106 -7.69 -7.61 -0.78
C ILE A 106 -6.40 -8.04 -1.46
N LEU A 107 -5.33 -7.29 -1.25
CA LEU A 107 -4.04 -7.66 -1.84
C LEU A 107 -3.54 -8.99 -1.28
N LEU A 108 -3.74 -9.22 0.02
CA LEU A 108 -3.38 -10.50 0.62
C LEU A 108 -4.15 -11.64 -0.02
N ALA A 109 -5.45 -11.43 -0.25
CA ALA A 109 -6.26 -12.42 -0.98
C ALA A 109 -5.71 -12.65 -2.37
N ASP A 110 -5.29 -11.59 -3.07
CA ASP A 110 -4.70 -11.73 -4.40
C ASP A 110 -3.42 -12.57 -4.37
N ILE A 111 -2.63 -12.42 -3.31
CA ILE A 111 -1.42 -13.25 -3.14
C ILE A 111 -1.81 -14.73 -3.02
N TYR A 112 -2.80 -15.02 -2.18
CA TYR A 112 -3.24 -16.40 -2.01
C TYR A 112 -3.86 -16.97 -3.29
N ILE A 113 -4.61 -16.14 -4.03
CA ILE A 113 -5.16 -16.59 -5.32
C ILE A 113 -4.03 -16.96 -6.27
N ARG A 114 -3.00 -16.13 -6.34
CA ARG A 114 -1.85 -16.41 -7.22
C ARG A 114 -1.13 -17.68 -6.82
N GLN A 115 -1.14 -18.00 -5.51
CA GLN A 115 -0.51 -19.23 -5.01
C GLN A 115 -1.40 -20.46 -5.12
N GLY A 116 -2.64 -20.28 -5.59
CA GLY A 116 -3.58 -21.38 -5.71
C GLY A 116 -4.29 -21.74 -4.41
N ASP A 117 -4.19 -20.89 -3.40
CA ASP A 117 -4.81 -21.12 -2.10
C ASP A 117 -6.12 -20.36 -2.00
N ASP A 118 -7.14 -20.87 -2.70
CA ASP A 118 -8.44 -20.23 -2.75
C ASP A 118 -9.12 -20.20 -1.41
N PHE A 119 -8.86 -21.19 -0.56
CA PHE A 119 -9.47 -21.25 0.78
C PHE A 119 -9.06 -20.04 1.61
N GLN A 120 -7.76 -19.77 1.69
CA GLN A 120 -7.26 -18.63 2.47
C GLN A 120 -7.76 -17.32 1.87
N ALA A 121 -7.74 -17.22 0.54
CA ALA A 121 -8.22 -15.99 -0.12
C ALA A 121 -9.67 -15.71 0.27
N ARG A 122 -10.52 -16.75 0.25
CA ARG A 122 -11.93 -16.59 0.59
C ARG A 122 -12.10 -16.16 2.04
N GLN A 123 -11.29 -16.70 2.94
CA GLN A 123 -11.37 -16.35 4.35
C GLN A 123 -11.15 -14.86 4.57
N TYR A 124 -10.10 -14.31 3.96
CA TYR A 124 -9.78 -12.90 4.12
C TYR A 124 -10.82 -12.00 3.45
N LEU A 125 -11.30 -12.38 2.27
CA LEU A 125 -12.32 -11.59 1.56
C LEU A 125 -13.64 -11.60 2.32
N THR A 126 -14.06 -12.74 2.83
CA THR A 126 -15.32 -12.85 3.57
C THR A 126 -15.25 -12.07 4.88
N SER A 127 -14.12 -12.17 5.57
CA SER A 127 -13.92 -11.43 6.81
C SER A 127 -14.04 -9.92 6.55
N LEU A 128 -13.39 -9.45 5.48
CA LEU A 128 -13.45 -8.04 5.13
C LEU A 128 -14.88 -7.63 4.76
N GLN A 129 -15.56 -8.47 3.97
CA GLN A 129 -16.92 -8.17 3.55
C GLN A 129 -17.86 -8.00 4.74
N ASN A 130 -17.67 -8.83 5.77
CA ASN A 130 -18.51 -8.79 6.95
C ASN A 130 -18.22 -7.60 7.86
N ASN A 131 -17.02 -7.07 7.81
CA ASN A 131 -16.58 -6.08 8.79
C ASN A 131 -16.33 -4.68 8.25
N TYR A 132 -16.11 -4.52 6.94
CA TYR A 132 -15.82 -3.21 6.38
C TYR A 132 -17.12 -2.44 6.13
N LYS A 133 -17.16 -1.19 6.57
CA LYS A 133 -18.37 -0.37 6.51
C LYS A 133 -18.24 0.84 5.59
N GLY A 134 -17.15 0.96 4.85
CA GLY A 134 -16.96 2.08 3.95
C GLY A 134 -17.93 2.05 2.77
N ASP A 135 -18.23 3.23 2.24
CA ASP A 135 -19.07 3.38 1.06
C ASP A 135 -18.18 3.81 -0.11
N ASP A 136 -17.46 2.86 -0.66
CA ASP A 136 -16.48 3.11 -1.71
C ASP A 136 -16.34 1.84 -2.56
N GLU A 137 -15.27 1.76 -3.34
CA GLU A 137 -15.08 0.65 -4.28
C GLU A 137 -14.68 -0.68 -3.62
N ILE A 138 -14.44 -0.69 -2.32
CA ILE A 138 -13.97 -1.91 -1.64
C ILE A 138 -14.97 -3.06 -1.84
N ALA A 139 -16.26 -2.79 -1.67
CA ALA A 139 -17.27 -3.84 -1.85
C ALA A 139 -17.20 -4.47 -3.23
N ALA A 140 -17.06 -3.64 -4.26
CA ALA A 140 -16.95 -4.14 -5.63
C ALA A 140 -15.67 -4.94 -5.84
N MET A 141 -14.58 -4.52 -5.22
CA MET A 141 -13.32 -5.24 -5.33
C MET A 141 -13.43 -6.62 -4.71
N ILE A 142 -14.10 -6.72 -3.55
CA ILE A 142 -14.32 -8.00 -2.89
C ILE A 142 -15.17 -8.92 -3.77
N GLU A 143 -16.26 -8.39 -4.32
CA GLU A 143 -17.15 -9.18 -5.18
C GLU A 143 -16.39 -9.71 -6.39
N ASP A 144 -15.55 -8.87 -6.98
CA ASP A 144 -14.76 -9.27 -8.13
C ASP A 144 -13.88 -10.48 -7.79
N ARG A 145 -13.19 -10.43 -6.65
CA ARG A 145 -12.31 -11.52 -6.26
C ARG A 145 -13.07 -12.78 -5.90
N LEU A 146 -14.17 -12.62 -5.13
CA LEU A 146 -14.98 -13.79 -4.76
C LEU A 146 -15.53 -14.48 -6.00
N GLY A 147 -15.89 -13.71 -7.03
CA GLY A 147 -16.39 -14.29 -8.27
C GLY A 147 -15.36 -15.11 -9.02
N LYS A 148 -14.09 -14.88 -8.78
CA LYS A 148 -13.00 -15.62 -9.42
C LYS A 148 -12.66 -16.92 -8.71
N LEU A 149 -13.11 -17.10 -7.49
CA LEU A 149 -12.73 -18.26 -6.69
C LEU A 149 -13.60 -19.43 -7.02
N LYS A 150 -13.02 -20.61 -6.93
CA LYS A 150 -13.75 -21.85 -7.15
C LYS A 150 -14.62 -22.19 -5.96
N LYS A 151 -15.72 -22.82 -6.25
CA LYS A 151 -16.69 -23.23 -5.22
C LYS A 151 -16.27 -24.47 -4.49
#